data_6d57e1029642d022e8dbfba54fba6080
#
_entry.id   6d57e1029642d022e8dbfba54fba6080
#
_cell.length_a   1.000
_cell.length_b   1.000
_cell.length_c   1.000
_cell.angle_alpha   90.00
_cell.angle_beta   90.00
_cell.angle_gamma   90.00
#
_symmetry.space_group_name_H-M   'P 1'
#
loop_
_entity.id
_entity.type
_entity.pdbx_description
1 polymer ?
#
loop_
_entity_poly.entity_id
_entity_poly.type
_entity_poly.pdbx_seq_one_letter_code
_entity_poly.pdbx_strand_id
1 'polypeptide(L)'
;IASVPVGFGSSRIPLSNSIKGAPIYVPKSWTAIHIPDSSSALDEIYLWASNYGGEATTIQIAIGSDDGSTASKIITTTITNAQGLYQILPGIPVTKGTNIYGYAGQNSMVNVVGFVMRYYKYNPESPSSGFHAGTES
;
A
#
# COMPACT_ATOMS: atom_id res chain seq x y z
N ILE A 1 -11.16 14.27 27.39
CA ILE A 1 -11.14 14.12 26.86
C ILE A 1 -11.40 13.55 26.09
N ALA A 2 -11.44 13.41 25.98
CA ALA A 2 -11.60 12.85 25.30
C ALA A 2 -11.86 12.63 24.41
N SER A 3 -12.11 12.81 24.08
CA SER A 3 -12.21 12.52 23.20
C SER A 3 -11.62 12.45 22.16
N VAL A 4 -10.79 13.02 22.07
CA VAL A 4 -10.08 12.64 20.96
C VAL A 4 -9.90 11.21 20.94
N PRO A 5 -10.19 10.64 19.87
CA PRO A 5 -10.09 9.22 19.74
C PRO A 5 -8.67 8.78 19.85
N VAL A 6 -8.25 8.56 21.02
CA VAL A 6 -6.90 8.18 21.29
C VAL A 6 -6.49 6.98 20.48
N GLY A 7 -7.41 6.07 20.22
CA GLY A 7 -7.10 4.89 19.46
C GLY A 7 -7.10 5.08 17.95
N PHE A 8 -7.37 6.29 17.49
CA PHE A 8 -7.40 6.57 16.06
C PHE A 8 -6.09 7.13 15.56
N GLY A 9 -5.02 6.76 16.21
CA GLY A 9 -3.73 7.18 15.73
C GLY A 9 -3.52 6.78 14.29
N SER A 10 -2.69 7.54 13.61
CA SER A 10 -2.29 7.23 12.25
C SER A 10 -0.80 7.41 12.13
N SER A 11 -0.20 6.67 11.22
CA SER A 11 1.21 6.86 10.92
C SER A 11 1.49 6.47 9.48
N ARG A 12 2.55 7.06 8.95
CA ARG A 12 3.03 6.74 7.62
C ARG A 12 4.01 5.58 7.77
N ILE A 13 3.75 4.49 7.08
CA ILE A 13 4.58 3.29 7.15
C ILE A 13 4.99 2.86 5.75
N PRO A 14 6.05 2.06 5.62
CA PRO A 14 6.41 1.50 4.32
C PRO A 14 5.37 0.50 3.84
N LEU A 15 5.34 0.26 2.52
CA LEU A 15 4.62 -0.87 1.97
C LEU A 15 5.15 -2.15 2.60
N SER A 16 4.27 -3.13 2.83
CA SER A 16 4.68 -4.31 3.60
C SER A 16 5.77 -5.13 2.93
N ASN A 17 5.84 -5.09 1.60
CA ASN A 17 6.90 -5.80 0.87
C ASN A 17 8.09 -4.90 0.53
N SER A 18 8.16 -3.72 1.09
CA SER A 18 9.27 -2.80 0.88
C SER A 18 10.24 -2.89 2.04
N ILE A 19 11.50 -3.16 1.75
CA ILE A 19 12.52 -3.21 2.78
C ILE A 19 12.97 -1.79 3.04
N LYS A 20 12.64 -1.28 4.24
CA LYS A 20 13.04 0.07 4.67
C LYS A 20 12.64 1.17 3.70
N GLY A 21 11.51 0.99 3.02
CA GLY A 21 11.04 1.98 2.05
C GLY A 21 11.67 1.87 0.68
N ALA A 22 12.47 0.86 0.43
CA ALA A 22 13.11 0.69 -0.87
C ALA A 22 12.09 0.35 -1.96
N PRO A 23 12.39 0.67 -3.21
CA PRO A 23 11.53 0.28 -4.31
C PRO A 23 11.33 -1.23 -4.39
N ILE A 24 10.16 -1.63 -4.84
CA ILE A 24 9.82 -3.03 -5.04
C ILE A 24 9.90 -3.31 -6.53
N TYR A 25 10.72 -4.29 -6.91
CA TYR A 25 10.78 -4.74 -8.29
C TYR A 25 9.52 -5.53 -8.62
N VAL A 26 8.88 -5.21 -9.75
CA VAL A 26 7.68 -5.92 -10.21
C VAL A 26 8.01 -6.64 -11.50
N PRO A 27 8.16 -7.96 -11.44
CA PRO A 27 8.41 -8.76 -12.64
C PRO A 27 7.11 -9.08 -13.39
N LYS A 28 7.25 -9.84 -14.45
CA LYS A 28 6.09 -10.35 -15.19
C LYS A 28 5.51 -11.56 -14.45
N SER A 29 5.12 -11.32 -13.22
CA SER A 29 4.42 -12.29 -12.37
C SER A 29 3.80 -11.53 -11.22
N TRP A 30 2.72 -12.06 -10.65
CA TRP A 30 2.02 -11.38 -9.57
C TRP A 30 2.90 -11.33 -8.32
N THR A 31 3.17 -10.12 -7.87
CA THR A 31 4.11 -9.86 -6.78
C THR A 31 3.41 -9.04 -5.72
N ALA A 32 3.51 -9.46 -4.47
CA ALA A 32 2.90 -8.73 -3.37
C ALA A 32 3.54 -7.36 -3.22
N ILE A 33 2.71 -6.34 -3.07
CA ILE A 33 3.16 -4.97 -2.82
C ILE A 33 2.82 -4.59 -1.38
N HIS A 34 1.57 -4.77 -0.99
CA HIS A 34 1.15 -4.45 0.37
C HIS A 34 0.05 -5.39 0.83
N ILE A 35 0.21 -5.91 2.02
CA ILE A 35 -0.77 -6.78 2.67
C ILE A 35 -1.06 -6.17 4.03
N PRO A 36 -2.25 -5.60 4.25
CA PRO A 36 -2.59 -5.03 5.55
C PRO A 36 -2.59 -6.10 6.63
N ASP A 37 -2.15 -5.74 7.81
CA ASP A 37 -2.13 -6.68 8.92
C ASP A 37 -3.27 -6.40 9.91
N SER A 38 -3.30 -7.15 11.00
CA SER A 38 -4.40 -7.08 11.93
C SER A 38 -4.40 -5.84 12.81
N SER A 39 -3.33 -5.06 12.82
CA SER A 39 -3.29 -3.84 13.62
C SER A 39 -3.95 -2.67 12.90
N SER A 40 -4.22 -2.82 11.61
CA SER A 40 -4.77 -1.74 10.80
C SER A 40 -6.30 -1.73 10.87
N ALA A 41 -6.88 -0.58 11.13
CA ALA A 41 -8.30 -0.37 10.86
C ALA A 41 -8.49 -0.03 9.39
N LEU A 42 -7.55 0.72 8.83
CA LEU A 42 -7.61 1.15 7.44
C LEU A 42 -6.21 1.52 6.99
N ASP A 43 -5.83 1.07 5.80
CA ASP A 43 -4.58 1.48 5.16
C ASP A 43 -4.92 2.26 3.91
N GLU A 44 -4.41 3.49 3.80
CA GLU A 44 -4.49 4.27 2.55
C GLU A 44 -3.21 4.06 1.78
N ILE A 45 -3.34 3.58 0.56
CA ILE A 45 -2.18 3.17 -0.24
C ILE A 45 -1.82 4.25 -1.23
N TYR A 46 -0.57 4.72 -1.16
CA TYR A 46 -0.01 5.68 -2.11
C TYR A 46 1.09 4.95 -2.88
N LEU A 47 0.92 4.82 -4.18
CA LEU A 47 1.80 4.00 -5.00
C LEU A 47 2.15 4.71 -6.29
N TRP A 48 3.45 4.72 -6.61
CA TRP A 48 3.98 5.23 -7.87
C TRP A 48 4.76 4.12 -8.53
N ALA A 49 4.76 4.12 -9.85
CA ALA A 49 5.55 3.18 -10.62
C ALA A 49 6.55 3.93 -11.51
N SER A 50 7.67 3.29 -11.77
CA SER A 50 8.70 3.82 -12.66
C SER A 50 9.10 2.72 -13.64
N ASN A 51 9.21 3.08 -14.91
CA ASN A 51 9.70 2.19 -15.93
C ASN A 51 11.15 2.57 -16.25
N TYR A 52 12.07 1.71 -15.86
CA TYR A 52 13.50 1.95 -16.08
C TYR A 52 14.04 1.21 -17.30
N GLY A 53 13.18 0.56 -18.06
CA GLY A 53 13.56 -0.15 -19.27
C GLY A 53 13.67 0.75 -20.48
N GLY A 54 13.88 0.17 -21.62
CA GLY A 54 14.12 0.90 -22.86
C GLY A 54 12.88 1.16 -23.71
N GLU A 55 11.72 0.72 -23.27
CA GLU A 55 10.49 0.89 -24.03
C GLU A 55 9.31 0.95 -23.08
N ALA A 56 8.15 1.34 -23.61
CA ALA A 56 6.92 1.37 -22.80
C ALA A 56 6.52 -0.04 -22.38
N THR A 57 5.93 -0.14 -21.21
CA THR A 57 5.39 -1.40 -20.74
C THR A 57 4.15 -1.14 -19.90
N THR A 58 3.45 -2.19 -19.54
CA THR A 58 2.25 -2.07 -18.71
C THR A 58 2.55 -2.49 -17.29
N ILE A 59 1.76 -1.96 -16.36
CA ILE A 59 1.68 -2.50 -15.02
C ILE A 59 0.22 -2.74 -14.69
N GLN A 60 -0.04 -3.87 -14.07
CA GLN A 60 -1.36 -4.20 -13.55
C GLN A 60 -1.29 -4.23 -12.04
N ILE A 61 -2.26 -3.60 -11.40
CA ILE A 61 -2.37 -3.61 -9.94
C ILE A 61 -3.67 -4.31 -9.59
N ALA A 62 -3.56 -5.40 -8.85
CA ALA A 62 -4.72 -6.14 -8.37
C ALA A 62 -5.02 -5.71 -6.94
N ILE A 63 -6.27 -5.39 -6.69
CA ILE A 63 -6.75 -4.99 -5.37
C ILE A 63 -7.85 -5.97 -4.99
N GLY A 64 -7.56 -6.84 -4.05
CA GLY A 64 -8.52 -7.86 -3.68
C GLY A 64 -7.97 -8.87 -2.70
N SER A 65 -8.70 -9.96 -2.52
CA SER A 65 -8.36 -10.97 -1.51
C SER A 65 -7.42 -12.04 -2.02
N ASP A 66 -7.09 -12.04 -3.30
CA ASP A 66 -6.21 -13.05 -3.88
C ASP A 66 -4.91 -12.41 -4.35
N ASP A 67 -4.08 -13.18 -5.02
CA ASP A 67 -2.78 -12.74 -5.48
C ASP A 67 -2.82 -12.11 -6.88
N GLY A 68 -3.99 -11.84 -7.39
CA GLY A 68 -4.15 -11.22 -8.71
C GLY A 68 -4.31 -12.21 -9.84
N SER A 69 -3.97 -13.47 -9.64
CA SER A 69 -4.01 -14.44 -10.74
C SER A 69 -5.42 -14.71 -11.25
N THR A 70 -6.42 -14.52 -10.39
CA THR A 70 -7.82 -14.69 -10.77
C THR A 70 -8.63 -13.44 -10.52
N ALA A 71 -8.00 -12.37 -10.15
CA ALA A 71 -8.71 -11.17 -9.73
C ALA A 71 -9.41 -10.51 -10.90
N SER A 72 -10.60 -10.06 -10.66
CA SER A 72 -11.33 -9.23 -11.62
C SER A 72 -11.17 -7.73 -11.31
N LYS A 73 -10.47 -7.39 -10.23
CA LYS A 73 -10.35 -6.01 -9.79
C LYS A 73 -8.93 -5.53 -10.06
N ILE A 74 -8.64 -5.35 -11.32
CA ILE A 74 -7.28 -5.03 -11.80
C ILE A 74 -7.30 -3.68 -12.48
N ILE A 75 -6.34 -2.84 -12.12
CA ILE A 75 -6.09 -1.57 -12.78
C ILE A 75 -4.89 -1.77 -13.70
N THR A 76 -5.06 -1.45 -14.98
CA THR A 76 -3.99 -1.58 -15.95
C THR A 76 -3.57 -0.21 -16.47
N THR A 77 -2.28 0.03 -16.49
CA THR A 77 -1.74 1.32 -16.93
C THR A 77 -0.50 1.06 -17.78
N THR A 78 -0.32 1.89 -18.83
CA THR A 78 0.90 1.88 -19.63
C THR A 78 1.85 2.95 -19.10
N ILE A 79 3.11 2.58 -18.91
CA ILE A 79 4.14 3.48 -18.39
C ILE A 79 5.24 3.61 -19.42
N THR A 80 5.49 4.84 -19.88
CA THR A 80 6.56 5.08 -20.82
C THR A 80 7.92 5.06 -20.13
N ASN A 81 8.95 4.74 -20.89
CA ASN A 81 10.28 4.56 -20.31
C ASN A 81 10.97 5.85 -19.86
N ALA A 82 10.44 7.00 -20.21
CA ALA A 82 11.05 8.27 -19.82
C ALA A 82 10.15 9.08 -18.89
N GLN A 83 9.12 8.48 -18.35
CA GLN A 83 8.09 9.24 -17.65
C GLN A 83 8.48 9.61 -16.21
N GLY A 84 9.40 8.87 -15.60
CA GLY A 84 9.71 9.05 -14.20
C GLY A 84 8.67 8.33 -13.34
N LEU A 85 8.32 8.93 -12.21
CA LEU A 85 7.34 8.32 -11.32
C LEU A 85 5.92 8.66 -11.78
N TYR A 86 5.12 7.64 -11.99
CA TYR A 86 3.72 7.78 -12.36
C TYR A 86 2.86 7.29 -11.21
N GLN A 87 1.99 8.13 -10.69
CA GLN A 87 1.16 7.75 -9.56
C GLN A 87 0.01 6.86 -10.03
N ILE A 88 -0.09 5.68 -9.43
CA ILE A 88 -1.14 4.72 -9.75
C ILE A 88 -2.23 4.75 -8.68
N LEU A 89 -1.85 4.76 -7.42
CA LEU A 89 -2.80 4.76 -6.32
C LEU A 89 -2.62 6.03 -5.50
N PRO A 90 -3.62 6.91 -5.51
CA PRO A 90 -3.54 8.21 -4.82
C PRO A 90 -4.21 8.18 -3.44
N GLY A 91 -3.98 7.15 -2.65
CA GLY A 91 -4.57 7.06 -1.33
C GLY A 91 -5.80 6.18 -1.30
N ILE A 92 -5.73 5.02 -1.94
CA ILE A 92 -6.85 4.07 -1.98
C ILE A 92 -6.95 3.37 -0.63
N PRO A 93 -8.11 3.42 0.03
CA PRO A 93 -8.26 2.79 1.34
C PRO A 93 -8.55 1.29 1.20
N VAL A 94 -7.81 0.49 1.95
CA VAL A 94 -8.02 -0.94 2.00
C VAL A 94 -7.98 -1.40 3.45
N THR A 95 -8.66 -2.51 3.72
CA THR A 95 -8.69 -3.11 5.05
C THR A 95 -8.06 -4.49 5.00
N LYS A 96 -7.88 -5.10 6.17
CA LYS A 96 -7.33 -6.45 6.25
C LYS A 96 -8.12 -7.38 5.35
N GLY A 97 -7.41 -8.19 4.59
CA GLY A 97 -8.02 -9.10 3.62
C GLY A 97 -8.07 -8.55 2.21
N THR A 98 -7.78 -7.26 2.03
CA THR A 98 -7.68 -6.66 0.71
C THR A 98 -6.22 -6.34 0.45
N ASN A 99 -5.61 -7.08 -0.44
CA ASN A 99 -4.17 -7.02 -0.71
C ASN A 99 -3.89 -6.29 -2.01
N ILE A 100 -2.68 -5.77 -2.13
CA ILE A 100 -2.22 -5.08 -3.33
C ILE A 100 -1.11 -5.91 -3.94
N TYR A 101 -1.32 -6.35 -5.17
CA TYR A 101 -0.33 -7.09 -5.96
C TYR A 101 -0.06 -6.36 -7.26
N GLY A 102 1.13 -6.55 -7.80
CA GLY A 102 1.51 -5.95 -9.08
C GLY A 102 2.01 -6.99 -10.06
N TYR A 103 1.88 -6.67 -11.35
CA TYR A 103 2.28 -7.54 -12.44
C TYR A 103 2.74 -6.65 -13.59
N ALA A 104 3.98 -6.75 -13.99
CA ALA A 104 4.50 -5.95 -15.10
C ALA A 104 4.34 -6.70 -16.42
N GLY A 105 4.19 -5.96 -17.50
CA GLY A 105 4.09 -6.57 -18.83
C GLY A 105 5.37 -7.19 -19.33
N GLN A 106 6.52 -6.79 -18.74
CA GLN A 106 7.83 -7.32 -19.10
C GLN A 106 8.70 -7.35 -17.85
N ASN A 107 9.65 -8.28 -17.83
CA ASN A 107 10.63 -8.37 -16.75
C ASN A 107 11.64 -7.23 -16.87
N SER A 108 12.25 -6.87 -15.75
CA SER A 108 13.37 -5.92 -15.66
C SER A 108 13.03 -4.53 -16.19
N MET A 109 11.81 -4.06 -15.93
CA MET A 109 11.39 -2.74 -16.41
C MET A 109 10.68 -1.91 -15.38
N VAL A 110 10.04 -2.51 -14.37
CA VAL A 110 9.16 -1.75 -13.49
C VAL A 110 9.55 -1.91 -12.04
N ASN A 111 9.69 -0.78 -11.37
CA ASN A 111 9.75 -0.70 -9.91
C ASN A 111 8.57 0.11 -9.41
N VAL A 112 8.09 -0.20 -8.23
CA VAL A 112 7.10 0.62 -7.55
C VAL A 112 7.66 1.15 -6.26
N VAL A 113 7.24 2.35 -5.90
CA VAL A 113 7.59 2.97 -4.62
C VAL A 113 6.33 3.55 -4.04
N GLY A 114 6.30 3.70 -2.74
CA GLY A 114 5.15 4.31 -2.11
C GLY A 114 5.19 4.16 -0.62
N PHE A 115 4.06 4.45 -0.03
CA PHE A 115 3.92 4.34 1.41
C PHE A 115 2.46 4.13 1.73
N VAL A 116 2.20 3.83 2.99
CA VAL A 116 0.85 3.59 3.50
C VAL A 116 0.62 4.56 4.65
N MET A 117 -0.53 5.23 4.64
CA MET A 117 -1.01 5.92 5.81
C MET A 117 -1.92 4.97 6.54
N ARG A 118 -1.46 4.48 7.69
CA ARG A 118 -2.20 3.48 8.45
C ARG A 118 -2.96 4.14 9.57
N TYR A 119 -4.25 3.79 9.69
CA TYR A 119 -5.11 4.21 10.78
C TYR A 119 -5.33 3.00 11.67
N TYR A 120 -5.05 3.14 12.95
CA TYR A 120 -5.06 2.03 13.89
C TYR A 120 -6.42 1.86 14.52
N LYS A 121 -6.71 0.63 14.91
CA LYS A 121 -7.99 0.33 15.55
C LYS A 121 -8.06 0.99 16.90
N TYR A 122 -9.23 1.52 17.21
CA TYR A 122 -9.49 2.04 18.52
C TYR A 122 -9.70 0.87 19.49
N ASN A 123 -9.01 0.91 20.61
CA ASN A 123 -9.20 -0.09 21.65
C ASN A 123 -9.40 0.64 22.98
N PRO A 124 -10.65 0.76 23.42
CA PRO A 124 -10.93 1.48 24.66
C PRO A 124 -10.35 0.83 25.89
N GLU A 125 -9.90 -0.41 25.78
CA GLU A 125 -9.29 -1.09 26.90
C GLU A 125 -7.80 -0.93 26.97
N SER A 126 -7.24 -0.19 26.06
CA SER A 126 -5.82 0.08 26.03
C SER A 126 -5.58 1.51 26.38
N PRO A 127 -5.74 1.85 27.60
CA PRO A 127 -5.66 3.25 27.88
C PRO A 127 -4.30 3.78 27.61
N SER A 128 -3.53 3.22 27.57
CA SER A 128 -2.50 3.82 27.33
C SER A 128 -1.96 3.89 26.39
N SER A 129 -2.15 3.39 26.15
CA SER A 129 -1.50 3.61 25.29
C SER A 129 -1.23 4.90 25.28
N GLY A 130 -1.13 5.28 25.77
CA GLY A 130 -0.87 6.46 25.71
C GLY A 130 -1.46 7.32 25.96
N PHE A 131 -1.87 7.20 26.18
CA PHE A 131 -2.22 8.02 26.35
C PHE A 131 -2.89 8.31 26.98
N HIS A 132 -2.97 8.47 27.56
CA HIS A 132 -3.62 8.90 28.10
C HIS A 132 -3.83 9.73 28.46
N ALA A 133 -4.10 9.97 28.47
CA ALA A 133 -4.44 10.64 28.69
C ALA A 133 -4.90 11.02 29.02
N GLY A 134 -5.18 10.91 29.26
CA GLY A 134 -5.60 11.39 29.54
C GLY A 134 -6.30 11.11 29.92
N THR A 135 -6.56 10.80 30.28
CA THR A 135 -6.91 10.69 30.50
C THR A 135 -7.33 10.41 30.86
N GLU A 136 -7.39 10.24 30.96
CA GLU A 136 -7.37 10.27 31.05
C GLU A 136 -7.48 10.30 31.15
N SER A 137 -7.83 9.93 31.25
CA SER A 137 -7.62 10.20 31.15
C SER A 137 -7.66 10.20 31.01
#